data_d7c51bc1a9485c146091b094d6dab5a5
#
_entry.id   d7c51bc1a9485c146091b094d6dab5a5
#
_cell.length_a   1.000
_cell.length_b   1.000
_cell.length_c   1.000
_cell.angle_alpha   90.00
_cell.angle_beta   90.00
_cell.angle_gamma   90.00
#
_symmetry.space_group_name_H-M   'P 1'
#
loop_
_entity.id
_entity.type
_entity.pdbx_description
1 polymer ?
#
loop_
_entity_poly.entity_id
_entity_poly.type
_entity_poly.pdbx_seq_one_letter_code
_entity_poly.pdbx_strand_id
1 'polypeptide(L)'
;MSEIDKLASDDAIFTVDTGMTCVWGARYLQATGKRHMLGSFNHGSMANALPQAIGAALAYPDRQVVALCGDGGLSMTLGDLETVVQYKLPIKIIVFNNRSLGMVKLEMEVDGLPDWQTNMLNPDFAQVAEAMGMTGFNVSNPEEVLTTLLNAFELDGPVLVNIMTDPNALAMPPKIELGQMVGFAQSMYKLLI
;
A
#
# COMPACT_ATOMS: atom_id res chain seq x y z
N MET A 1 -1.68 8.58 -3.99
CA MET A 1 -1.54 9.03 -2.57
C MET A 1 -2.11 10.42 -2.34
N SER A 2 -1.74 11.45 -3.11
CA SER A 2 -2.26 12.82 -2.91
C SER A 2 -3.78 12.94 -3.03
N GLU A 3 -4.42 12.15 -3.90
CA GLU A 3 -5.89 12.16 -3.99
C GLU A 3 -6.55 11.51 -2.76
N ILE A 4 -5.94 10.48 -2.20
CA ILE A 4 -6.39 9.88 -0.94
C ILE A 4 -6.32 10.90 0.20
N ASP A 5 -5.22 11.68 0.28
CA ASP A 5 -5.07 12.73 1.28
C ASP A 5 -6.20 13.78 1.24
N LYS A 6 -6.60 14.19 0.03
CA LYS A 6 -7.68 15.17 -0.19
C LYS A 6 -9.08 14.63 0.16
N LEU A 7 -9.30 13.33 -0.06
CA LEU A 7 -10.61 12.68 0.15
C LEU A 7 -10.80 12.19 1.58
N ALA A 8 -9.72 11.97 2.30
CA ALA A 8 -9.79 11.48 3.67
C ALA A 8 -10.26 12.55 4.64
N SER A 9 -11.05 12.15 5.64
CA SER A 9 -11.52 13.02 6.70
C SER A 9 -10.37 13.63 7.52
N ASP A 10 -10.63 14.75 8.19
CA ASP A 10 -9.65 15.46 9.00
C ASP A 10 -9.12 14.66 10.19
N ASP A 11 -9.85 13.63 10.59
CA ASP A 11 -9.52 12.74 11.71
C ASP A 11 -9.35 11.27 11.28
N ALA A 12 -9.16 11.01 9.99
CA ALA A 12 -8.98 9.66 9.45
C ALA A 12 -7.84 8.91 10.14
N ILE A 13 -8.00 7.60 10.24
CA ILE A 13 -6.94 6.69 10.67
C ILE A 13 -6.38 5.98 9.45
N PHE A 14 -5.13 6.24 9.14
CA PHE A 14 -4.39 5.52 8.11
C PHE A 14 -3.58 4.39 8.73
N THR A 15 -3.63 3.23 8.13
CA THR A 15 -2.71 2.13 8.42
C THR A 15 -1.84 1.88 7.20
N VAL A 16 -0.55 1.70 7.38
CA VAL A 16 0.39 1.62 6.26
C VAL A 16 1.25 0.37 6.34
N ASP A 17 1.35 -0.34 5.23
CA ASP A 17 2.29 -1.45 5.11
C ASP A 17 3.74 -0.97 5.01
N THR A 18 4.65 -1.76 5.55
CA THR A 18 6.09 -1.57 5.32
C THR A 18 6.41 -1.76 3.85
N GLY A 19 7.15 -0.82 3.29
CA GLY A 19 7.50 -0.78 1.88
C GLY A 19 7.28 0.59 1.26
N MET A 20 7.07 0.66 -0.05
CA MET A 20 6.84 1.92 -0.77
C MET A 20 5.59 2.64 -0.28
N THR A 21 4.56 1.94 0.14
CA THR A 21 3.33 2.48 0.73
C THR A 21 3.60 3.35 1.95
N CYS A 22 4.49 2.89 2.85
CA CYS A 22 4.90 3.67 4.03
C CYS A 22 5.63 4.96 3.62
N VAL A 23 6.56 4.86 2.68
CA VAL A 23 7.33 6.03 2.19
C VAL A 23 6.40 7.04 1.53
N TRP A 24 5.46 6.59 0.70
CA TRP A 24 4.49 7.47 0.06
C TRP A 24 3.49 8.05 1.07
N GLY A 25 3.06 7.25 2.06
CA GLY A 25 2.23 7.74 3.16
C GLY A 25 2.90 8.88 3.92
N ALA A 26 4.14 8.67 4.37
CA ALA A 26 4.92 9.69 5.09
C ALA A 26 5.21 10.95 4.26
N ARG A 27 5.28 10.81 2.91
CA ARG A 27 5.63 11.92 2.02
C ARG A 27 4.43 12.76 1.58
N TYR A 28 3.25 12.16 1.45
CA TYR A 28 2.10 12.79 0.79
C TYR A 28 0.87 12.94 1.68
N LEU A 29 0.75 12.22 2.79
CA LEU A 29 -0.35 12.42 3.74
C LEU A 29 -0.03 13.59 4.66
N GLN A 30 -0.98 14.51 4.78
CA GLN A 30 -0.82 15.68 5.65
C GLN A 30 -1.23 15.35 7.09
N ALA A 31 -0.41 15.77 8.03
CA ALA A 31 -0.72 15.72 9.46
C ALA A 31 -1.64 16.87 9.81
N THR A 32 -2.89 16.59 10.20
CA THR A 32 -3.88 17.61 10.64
C THR A 32 -3.86 17.83 12.15
N GLY A 33 -3.08 17.05 12.89
CA GLY A 33 -3.14 16.99 14.35
C GLY A 33 -4.25 16.09 14.90
N LYS A 34 -5.17 15.63 14.05
CA LYS A 34 -6.26 14.70 14.41
C LYS A 34 -6.11 13.34 13.71
N ARG A 35 -5.51 13.31 12.51
CA ARG A 35 -5.21 12.09 11.77
C ARG A 35 -4.17 11.26 12.50
N HIS A 36 -4.34 9.95 12.45
CA HIS A 36 -3.34 8.98 12.92
C HIS A 36 -2.79 8.20 11.75
N MET A 37 -1.49 7.93 11.77
CA MET A 37 -0.85 7.00 10.86
C MET A 37 -0.20 5.88 11.67
N LEU A 38 -0.70 4.67 11.50
CA LEU A 38 -0.25 3.45 12.17
C LEU A 38 0.55 2.59 11.21
N GLY A 39 1.63 2.01 11.69
CA GLY A 39 2.50 1.15 10.89
C GLY A 39 3.55 0.46 11.75
N SER A 40 4.29 -0.47 11.17
CA SER A 40 5.36 -1.19 11.86
C SER A 40 6.69 -0.43 11.76
N PHE A 41 6.75 0.78 12.34
CA PHE A 41 7.89 1.69 12.15
C PHE A 41 9.18 1.24 12.87
N ASN A 42 9.09 0.40 13.89
CA ASN A 42 10.27 -0.09 14.64
C ASN A 42 10.77 -1.43 14.10
N HIS A 43 9.87 -2.32 13.67
CA HIS A 43 10.23 -3.68 13.27
C HIS A 43 10.16 -3.90 11.77
N GLY A 44 9.46 -3.04 11.04
CA GLY A 44 9.37 -3.12 9.58
C GLY A 44 8.58 -4.34 9.07
N SER A 45 7.55 -4.79 9.79
CA SER A 45 6.74 -5.92 9.32
C SER A 45 5.92 -5.53 8.10
N MET A 46 5.97 -6.36 7.07
CA MET A 46 4.96 -6.35 6.01
C MET A 46 3.61 -6.85 6.54
N ALA A 47 2.55 -6.68 5.75
CA ALA A 47 1.21 -7.20 6.04
C ALA A 47 0.56 -6.64 7.33
N ASN A 48 1.02 -5.50 7.83
CA ASN A 48 0.48 -4.93 9.06
C ASN A 48 -0.70 -3.97 8.83
N ALA A 49 -0.87 -3.43 7.61
CA ALA A 49 -1.89 -2.42 7.34
C ALA A 49 -3.31 -2.94 7.54
N LEU A 50 -3.66 -4.08 6.93
CA LEU A 50 -5.01 -4.62 7.03
C LEU A 50 -5.39 -5.05 8.46
N PRO A 51 -4.58 -5.84 9.20
CA PRO A 51 -4.89 -6.18 10.59
C PRO A 51 -5.01 -4.95 11.52
N GLN A 52 -4.16 -3.95 11.34
CA GLN A 52 -4.25 -2.70 12.10
C GLN A 52 -5.52 -1.90 11.76
N ALA A 53 -5.93 -1.90 10.48
CA ALA A 53 -7.17 -1.26 10.06
C ALA A 53 -8.41 -1.93 10.68
N ILE A 54 -8.43 -3.26 10.75
CA ILE A 54 -9.47 -4.01 11.45
C ILE A 54 -9.54 -3.58 12.92
N GLY A 55 -8.40 -3.58 13.61
CA GLY A 55 -8.32 -3.13 14.99
C GLY A 55 -8.76 -1.68 15.17
N ALA A 56 -8.34 -0.78 14.28
CA ALA A 56 -8.73 0.63 14.31
C ALA A 56 -10.23 0.85 14.09
N ALA A 57 -10.83 0.14 13.12
CA ALA A 57 -12.27 0.25 12.83
C ALA A 57 -13.14 -0.26 13.99
N LEU A 58 -12.69 -1.30 14.69
CA LEU A 58 -13.38 -1.82 15.86
C LEU A 58 -13.24 -0.89 17.09
N ALA A 59 -12.06 -0.28 17.26
CA ALA A 59 -11.78 0.61 18.37
C ALA A 59 -12.39 2.02 18.20
N TYR A 60 -12.54 2.47 16.96
CA TYR A 60 -13.03 3.81 16.61
C TYR A 60 -14.08 3.73 15.50
N PRO A 61 -15.29 3.21 15.78
CA PRO A 61 -16.31 2.93 14.77
C PRO A 61 -16.83 4.18 14.04
N ASP A 62 -16.69 5.35 14.65
CA ASP A 62 -17.16 6.62 14.08
C ASP A 62 -16.08 7.32 13.22
N ARG A 63 -14.89 6.75 13.10
CA ARG A 63 -13.80 7.34 12.35
C ARG A 63 -13.56 6.61 11.03
N GLN A 64 -13.25 7.38 10.01
CA GLN A 64 -12.84 6.82 8.72
C GLN A 64 -11.50 6.07 8.87
N VAL A 65 -11.45 4.82 8.39
CA VAL A 65 -10.24 4.00 8.39
C VAL A 65 -9.83 3.68 6.95
N VAL A 66 -8.59 3.98 6.63
CA VAL A 66 -8.00 3.75 5.31
C VAL A 66 -6.76 2.87 5.46
N ALA A 67 -6.82 1.65 4.92
CA ALA A 67 -5.69 0.73 4.88
C ALA A 67 -4.88 0.93 3.59
N LEU A 68 -3.63 1.33 3.70
CA LEU A 68 -2.70 1.50 2.59
C LEU A 68 -1.80 0.27 2.50
N CYS A 69 -2.18 -0.67 1.66
CA CYS A 69 -1.52 -1.97 1.53
C CYS A 69 -0.59 -1.99 0.32
N GLY A 70 0.58 -2.61 0.48
CA GLY A 70 1.32 -3.12 -0.66
C GLY A 70 0.69 -4.45 -1.13
N ASP A 71 0.84 -4.77 -2.40
CA ASP A 71 0.38 -6.05 -2.96
C ASP A 71 1.00 -7.26 -2.26
N GLY A 72 2.31 -7.21 -1.98
CA GLY A 72 2.99 -8.24 -1.22
C GLY A 72 2.48 -8.37 0.22
N GLY A 73 2.23 -7.23 0.90
CA GLY A 73 1.69 -7.22 2.25
C GLY A 73 0.28 -7.78 2.31
N LEU A 74 -0.62 -7.31 1.44
CA LEU A 74 -1.99 -7.81 1.39
C LEU A 74 -2.04 -9.31 1.10
N SER A 75 -1.19 -9.81 0.18
CA SER A 75 -1.14 -11.24 -0.14
C SER A 75 -0.84 -12.13 1.07
N MET A 76 -0.05 -11.64 2.02
CA MET A 76 0.31 -12.38 3.24
C MET A 76 -0.88 -12.52 4.23
N THR A 77 -1.80 -11.56 4.23
CA THR A 77 -2.97 -11.51 5.13
C THR A 77 -4.30 -11.46 4.37
N LEU A 78 -4.32 -12.01 3.16
CA LEU A 78 -5.50 -11.95 2.28
C LEU A 78 -6.75 -12.55 2.94
N GLY A 79 -6.60 -13.57 3.79
CA GLY A 79 -7.69 -14.17 4.55
C GLY A 79 -8.34 -13.22 5.56
N ASP A 80 -7.67 -12.17 6.00
CA ASP A 80 -8.23 -11.19 6.95
C ASP A 80 -9.35 -10.34 6.33
N LEU A 81 -9.47 -10.32 4.98
CA LEU A 81 -10.62 -9.71 4.29
C LEU A 81 -11.94 -10.33 4.73
N GLU A 82 -11.97 -11.63 5.07
CA GLU A 82 -13.15 -12.29 5.59
C GLU A 82 -13.60 -11.68 6.92
N THR A 83 -12.65 -11.31 7.79
CA THR A 83 -12.96 -10.60 9.04
C THR A 83 -13.60 -9.24 8.76
N VAL A 84 -13.07 -8.50 7.77
CA VAL A 84 -13.64 -7.20 7.37
C VAL A 84 -15.09 -7.35 6.92
N VAL A 85 -15.38 -8.37 6.11
CA VAL A 85 -16.74 -8.67 5.62
C VAL A 85 -17.65 -9.14 6.75
N GLN A 86 -17.19 -10.09 7.57
CA GLN A 86 -17.97 -10.66 8.66
C GLN A 86 -18.46 -9.61 9.65
N TYR A 87 -17.60 -8.65 9.98
CA TYR A 87 -17.93 -7.54 10.90
C TYR A 87 -18.44 -6.30 10.19
N LYS A 88 -18.59 -6.32 8.86
CA LYS A 88 -19.05 -5.20 8.04
C LYS A 88 -18.28 -3.90 8.31
N LEU A 89 -16.97 -4.01 8.47
CA LEU A 89 -16.12 -2.87 8.81
C LEU A 89 -15.98 -1.93 7.60
N PRO A 90 -16.30 -0.62 7.72
CA PRO A 90 -16.30 0.31 6.60
C PRO A 90 -14.88 0.78 6.23
N ILE A 91 -13.96 -0.15 6.09
CA ILE A 91 -12.56 0.12 5.78
C ILE A 91 -12.40 0.36 4.29
N LYS A 92 -11.65 1.41 3.92
CA LYS A 92 -11.20 1.65 2.55
C LYS A 92 -9.80 1.03 2.40
N ILE A 93 -9.73 -0.09 1.70
CA ILE A 93 -8.48 -0.84 1.46
C ILE A 93 -7.92 -0.42 0.12
N ILE A 94 -6.81 0.31 0.11
CA ILE A 94 -6.14 0.77 -1.10
C ILE A 94 -4.87 -0.05 -1.30
N VAL A 95 -4.83 -0.80 -2.39
CA VAL A 95 -3.71 -1.68 -2.74
C VAL A 95 -2.86 -0.99 -3.80
N PHE A 96 -1.61 -0.70 -3.45
CA PHE A 96 -0.60 -0.24 -4.41
C PHE A 96 0.09 -1.46 -4.99
N ASN A 97 -0.35 -1.85 -6.19
CA ASN A 97 0.05 -3.09 -6.85
C ASN A 97 1.12 -2.81 -7.91
N ASN A 98 2.37 -3.00 -7.55
CA ASN A 98 3.49 -2.89 -8.47
C ASN A 98 3.98 -4.26 -8.97
N ARG A 99 3.35 -5.36 -8.56
CA ARG A 99 3.76 -6.74 -8.87
C ARG A 99 5.20 -7.05 -8.48
N SER A 100 5.69 -6.41 -7.41
CA SER A 100 7.07 -6.58 -6.98
C SER A 100 7.23 -6.35 -5.48
N LEU A 101 8.17 -7.04 -4.86
CA LEU A 101 8.68 -6.71 -3.53
C LEU A 101 9.66 -5.52 -3.65
N GLY A 102 9.13 -4.34 -3.98
CA GLY A 102 9.89 -3.18 -4.44
C GLY A 102 10.96 -2.69 -3.46
N MET A 103 10.72 -2.76 -2.13
CA MET A 103 11.74 -2.38 -1.14
C MET A 103 12.89 -3.40 -1.13
N VAL A 104 12.59 -4.70 -1.19
CA VAL A 104 13.62 -5.75 -1.27
C VAL A 104 14.45 -5.60 -2.54
N LYS A 105 13.79 -5.34 -3.68
CA LYS A 105 14.47 -5.03 -4.95
C LYS A 105 15.44 -3.85 -4.79
N LEU A 106 14.97 -2.75 -4.21
CA LEU A 106 15.80 -1.56 -3.99
C LEU A 106 17.02 -1.87 -3.11
N GLU A 107 16.83 -2.61 -2.03
CA GLU A 107 17.92 -2.98 -1.12
C GLU A 107 18.96 -3.86 -1.83
N MET A 108 18.51 -4.84 -2.62
CA MET A 108 19.43 -5.63 -3.45
C MET A 108 20.23 -4.76 -4.42
N GLU A 109 19.55 -3.86 -5.12
CA GLU A 109 20.18 -2.98 -6.11
C GLU A 109 21.22 -2.04 -5.50
N VAL A 110 20.95 -1.44 -4.33
CA VAL A 110 21.91 -0.54 -3.66
C VAL A 110 23.09 -1.27 -3.04
N ASP A 111 22.95 -2.57 -2.75
CA ASP A 111 24.05 -3.45 -2.32
C ASP A 111 24.84 -4.04 -3.50
N GLY A 112 24.51 -3.66 -4.74
CA GLY A 112 25.18 -4.13 -5.95
C GLY A 112 24.81 -5.53 -6.37
N LEU A 113 23.69 -6.06 -5.85
CA LEU A 113 23.14 -7.36 -6.24
C LEU A 113 22.13 -7.17 -7.39
N PRO A 114 22.07 -8.08 -8.37
CA PRO A 114 21.00 -8.04 -9.37
C PRO A 114 19.66 -8.37 -8.72
N ASP A 115 18.59 -7.78 -9.24
CA ASP A 115 17.22 -8.14 -8.85
C ASP A 115 16.96 -9.62 -9.11
N TRP A 116 16.53 -10.35 -8.08
CA TRP A 116 16.23 -11.76 -8.17
C TRP A 116 15.05 -12.16 -7.28
N GLN A 117 14.07 -12.84 -7.87
CA GLN A 117 12.88 -13.36 -7.17
C GLN A 117 12.03 -12.30 -6.45
N THR A 118 12.06 -11.05 -6.90
CA THR A 118 11.24 -9.98 -6.33
C THR A 118 9.93 -9.76 -7.08
N ASN A 119 9.79 -10.32 -8.29
CA ASN A 119 8.58 -10.21 -9.09
C ASN A 119 7.46 -11.10 -8.53
N MET A 120 6.25 -10.58 -8.55
CA MET A 120 5.05 -11.24 -8.04
C MET A 120 4.02 -11.48 -9.14
N LEU A 121 3.42 -12.68 -9.13
CA LEU A 121 2.20 -12.99 -9.88
C LEU A 121 1.00 -12.80 -8.95
N ASN A 122 0.41 -11.62 -9.01
CA ASN A 122 -0.71 -11.27 -8.15
C ASN A 122 -2.04 -11.76 -8.74
N PRO A 123 -3.02 -12.13 -7.90
CA PRO A 123 -4.39 -12.28 -8.33
C PRO A 123 -4.98 -10.93 -8.72
N ASP A 124 -6.15 -10.92 -9.32
CA ASP A 124 -6.99 -9.73 -9.39
C ASP A 124 -7.59 -9.47 -8.01
N PHE A 125 -6.99 -8.55 -7.24
CA PHE A 125 -7.42 -8.27 -5.87
C PHE A 125 -8.84 -7.72 -5.79
N ALA A 126 -9.32 -6.98 -6.80
CA ALA A 126 -10.68 -6.49 -6.83
C ALA A 126 -11.67 -7.66 -6.98
N GLN A 127 -11.41 -8.60 -7.88
CA GLN A 127 -12.24 -9.81 -8.02
C GLN A 127 -12.19 -10.70 -6.77
N VAL A 128 -11.05 -10.79 -6.11
CA VAL A 128 -10.95 -11.51 -4.81
C VAL A 128 -11.84 -10.85 -3.77
N ALA A 129 -11.79 -9.51 -3.64
CA ALA A 129 -12.64 -8.76 -2.72
C ALA A 129 -14.14 -8.97 -3.03
N GLU A 130 -14.53 -8.93 -4.31
CA GLU A 130 -15.90 -9.19 -4.76
C GLU A 130 -16.36 -10.62 -4.41
N ALA A 131 -15.51 -11.61 -4.64
CA ALA A 131 -15.79 -12.99 -4.28
C ALA A 131 -15.99 -13.21 -2.78
N MET A 132 -15.37 -12.35 -1.95
CA MET A 132 -15.56 -12.34 -0.50
C MET A 132 -16.74 -11.47 -0.03
N GLY A 133 -17.44 -10.76 -0.93
CA GLY A 133 -18.61 -9.96 -0.61
C GLY A 133 -18.33 -8.48 -0.32
N MET A 134 -17.19 -7.97 -0.75
CA MET A 134 -16.82 -6.56 -0.72
C MET A 134 -17.12 -5.88 -2.05
N THR A 135 -17.03 -4.55 -2.11
CA THR A 135 -16.94 -3.83 -3.38
C THR A 135 -15.48 -3.75 -3.82
N GLY A 136 -15.18 -4.20 -5.04
CA GLY A 136 -13.85 -4.20 -5.63
C GLY A 136 -13.73 -3.23 -6.80
N PHE A 137 -12.60 -2.53 -6.91
CA PHE A 137 -12.26 -1.68 -8.06
C PHE A 137 -10.84 -1.97 -8.54
N ASN A 138 -10.65 -2.07 -9.85
CA ASN A 138 -9.33 -2.10 -10.50
C ASN A 138 -9.07 -0.78 -11.21
N VAL A 139 -7.88 -0.22 -11.00
CA VAL A 139 -7.43 1.01 -11.67
C VAL A 139 -6.06 0.77 -12.28
N SER A 140 -5.97 0.84 -13.59
CA SER A 140 -4.72 0.74 -14.36
C SER A 140 -4.40 2.04 -15.12
N ASN A 141 -5.40 2.90 -15.33
CA ASN A 141 -5.22 4.20 -15.97
C ASN A 141 -5.14 5.31 -14.91
N PRO A 142 -4.07 6.11 -14.87
CA PRO A 142 -3.94 7.23 -13.92
C PRO A 142 -5.11 8.23 -13.96
N GLU A 143 -5.75 8.42 -15.11
CA GLU A 143 -6.88 9.34 -15.27
C GLU A 143 -8.15 8.88 -14.51
N GLU A 144 -8.26 7.58 -14.25
CA GLU A 144 -9.42 6.97 -13.55
C GLU A 144 -9.25 6.98 -12.02
N VAL A 145 -8.04 7.24 -11.51
CA VAL A 145 -7.72 7.14 -10.08
C VAL A 145 -8.63 8.02 -9.23
N LEU A 146 -8.79 9.30 -9.59
CA LEU A 146 -9.59 10.22 -8.81
C LEU A 146 -11.06 9.80 -8.77
N THR A 147 -11.65 9.51 -9.93
CA THR A 147 -13.06 9.11 -10.02
C THR A 147 -13.34 7.83 -9.26
N THR A 148 -12.44 6.84 -9.37
CA THR A 148 -12.59 5.57 -8.64
C THR A 148 -12.47 5.77 -7.13
N LEU A 149 -11.53 6.60 -6.68
CA LEU A 149 -11.38 6.90 -5.26
C LEU A 149 -12.59 7.67 -4.71
N LEU A 150 -13.14 8.63 -5.45
CA LEU A 150 -14.37 9.32 -5.08
C LEU A 150 -15.51 8.31 -4.84
N ASN A 151 -15.76 7.44 -5.82
CA ASN A 151 -16.78 6.40 -5.70
C ASN A 151 -16.52 5.47 -4.50
N ALA A 152 -15.27 5.06 -4.29
CA ALA A 152 -14.91 4.18 -3.19
C ALA A 152 -15.11 4.83 -1.81
N PHE A 153 -14.82 6.12 -1.68
CA PHE A 153 -14.95 6.84 -0.41
C PHE A 153 -16.40 7.19 -0.07
N GLU A 154 -17.28 7.32 -1.08
CA GLU A 154 -18.72 7.56 -0.90
C GLU A 154 -19.51 6.32 -0.48
N LEU A 155 -19.01 5.11 -0.78
CA LEU A 155 -19.70 3.87 -0.45
C LEU A 155 -19.68 3.62 1.06
N ASP A 156 -20.82 3.20 1.59
CA ASP A 156 -20.90 2.62 2.93
C ASP A 156 -20.39 1.17 2.90
N GLY A 157 -19.60 0.77 3.89
CA GLY A 157 -19.10 -0.58 4.00
C GLY A 157 -17.66 -0.77 3.45
N PRO A 158 -17.19 -2.05 3.39
CA PRO A 158 -15.84 -2.38 2.99
C PRO A 158 -15.63 -2.25 1.49
N VAL A 159 -14.55 -1.59 1.12
CA VAL A 159 -14.18 -1.38 -0.29
C VAL A 159 -12.69 -1.68 -0.48
N LEU A 160 -12.35 -2.37 -1.56
CA LEU A 160 -10.97 -2.57 -1.99
C LEU A 160 -10.74 -1.90 -3.35
N VAL A 161 -9.73 -1.05 -3.42
CA VAL A 161 -9.28 -0.42 -4.67
C VAL A 161 -7.87 -0.91 -4.99
N ASN A 162 -7.74 -1.69 -6.05
CA ASN A 162 -6.47 -2.18 -6.57
C ASN A 162 -5.92 -1.21 -7.61
N ILE A 163 -4.86 -0.48 -7.28
CA ILE A 163 -4.24 0.53 -8.15
C ILE A 163 -2.93 -0.02 -8.68
N MET A 164 -2.84 -0.19 -9.99
CA MET A 164 -1.60 -0.58 -10.65
C MET A 164 -0.58 0.56 -10.57
N THR A 165 0.62 0.26 -10.11
CA THR A 165 1.71 1.22 -9.98
C THR A 165 2.96 0.74 -10.72
N ASP A 166 3.84 1.68 -11.08
CA ASP A 166 5.08 1.36 -11.74
C ASP A 166 6.05 0.63 -10.79
N PRO A 167 6.52 -0.59 -11.13
CA PRO A 167 7.49 -1.33 -10.32
C PRO A 167 8.84 -0.63 -10.16
N ASN A 168 9.15 0.34 -11.04
CA ASN A 168 10.38 1.11 -10.98
C ASN A 168 10.23 2.47 -10.27
N ALA A 169 9.00 2.83 -9.84
CA ALA A 169 8.77 4.03 -9.02
C ALA A 169 9.27 3.83 -7.58
N LEU A 170 10.55 3.53 -7.45
CA LEU A 170 11.21 3.32 -6.16
C LEU A 170 11.49 4.67 -5.50
N ALA A 171 11.09 4.81 -4.25
CA ALA A 171 11.33 6.02 -3.48
C ALA A 171 12.76 5.98 -2.92
N MET A 172 13.65 6.73 -3.53
CA MET A 172 15.03 6.87 -3.04
C MET A 172 15.05 7.51 -1.65
N PRO A 173 15.97 7.09 -0.77
CA PRO A 173 16.16 7.72 0.54
C PRO A 173 16.56 9.19 0.40
N PRO A 174 16.24 10.05 1.40
CA PRO A 174 16.54 11.49 1.32
C PRO A 174 18.05 11.81 1.23
N LYS A 175 18.88 10.91 1.72
CA LYS A 175 20.34 10.96 1.55
C LYS A 175 20.78 9.65 0.91
N ILE A 176 21.45 9.77 -0.23
CA ILE A 176 22.06 8.63 -0.93
C ILE A 176 23.54 8.65 -0.56
N GLU A 177 24.02 7.58 0.03
CA GLU A 177 25.44 7.42 0.32
C GLU A 177 26.22 7.01 -0.94
N LEU A 178 27.49 7.40 -1.04
CA LEU A 178 28.33 7.08 -2.20
C LEU A 178 28.39 5.57 -2.45
N GLY A 179 28.43 4.75 -1.38
CA GLY A 179 28.40 3.28 -1.47
C GLY A 179 27.12 2.77 -2.16
N GLN A 180 25.97 3.34 -1.86
CA GLN A 180 24.70 2.98 -2.49
C GLN A 180 24.66 3.33 -3.98
N MET A 181 25.24 4.48 -4.36
CA MET A 181 25.37 4.85 -5.77
C MET A 181 26.26 3.88 -6.56
N VAL A 182 27.37 3.47 -5.96
CA VAL A 182 28.29 2.50 -6.57
C VAL A 182 27.62 1.12 -6.65
N GLY A 183 26.93 0.68 -5.60
CA GLY A 183 26.18 -0.56 -5.58
C GLY A 183 25.11 -0.61 -6.66
N PHE A 184 24.29 0.45 -6.77
CA PHE A 184 23.27 0.55 -7.81
C PHE A 184 23.87 0.48 -9.22
N ALA A 185 24.97 1.19 -9.49
CA ALA A 185 25.64 1.12 -10.77
C ALA A 185 26.20 -0.30 -11.08
N GLN A 186 26.73 -0.99 -10.07
CA GLN A 186 27.17 -2.40 -10.19
C GLN A 186 26.01 -3.35 -10.48
N SER A 187 24.87 -3.18 -9.81
CA SER A 187 23.67 -3.97 -10.06
C SER A 187 23.20 -3.80 -11.51
N MET A 188 23.08 -2.56 -11.98
CA MET A 188 22.69 -2.26 -13.36
C MET A 188 23.64 -2.88 -14.38
N TYR A 189 24.95 -2.84 -14.12
CA TYR A 189 25.94 -3.47 -15.00
C TYR A 189 25.76 -4.99 -15.06
N LYS A 190 25.51 -5.64 -13.92
CA LYS A 190 25.30 -7.10 -13.83
C LYS A 190 24.01 -7.57 -14.53
N LEU A 191 23.03 -6.70 -14.67
CA LEU A 191 21.80 -7.01 -15.42
C LEU A 191 21.96 -6.92 -16.94
N LEU A 192 23.07 -6.32 -17.42
CA LEU A 192 23.38 -6.18 -18.85
C LEU A 192 24.25 -7.29 -19.41
N ILE A 193 24.85 -8.11 -18.55
CA ILE A 193 25.71 -9.24 -18.92
C ILE A 193 25.01 -10.55 -18.54
#